data_198989d89a7bfb09cdfa7c08ce8690b3
#
_entry.id   198989d89a7bfb09cdfa7c08ce8690b3
#
_cell.length_a   1.000
_cell.length_b   1.000
_cell.length_c   1.000
_cell.angle_alpha   90.00
_cell.angle_beta   90.00
_cell.angle_gamma   90.00
#
_symmetry.space_group_name_H-M   'P 1'
#
loop_
_entity.id
_entity.type
_entity.pdbx_description
1 polymer ?
#
loop_
_entity_poly.entity_id
_entity_poly.type
_entity_poly.pdbx_seq_one_letter_code
_entity_poly.pdbx_strand_id
1 'polypeptide(L)'
;MWLYLVVLVVLYYLLRWYRERQVVSHLEDKFVFITGCDSGFGNRLARQLDQRGLRVLAACLTEQGAEQLRNQTSDRLQTVILDITKTENVTATTNWVKERVGDRGLWGLVNNAGICTPTAPKEWLTKQDFVKVLDVNLLGVIDMTLSLLSLVRKARGRVVNVSSVLGRVSLSPAGYCISKYGVEAFSDSLRRELSYFGVKVAMIEPGYFVTNMTQDEGFIGYLQALWNRASPELKELYGENFPADFLKTLSLLKPRWTQNLSLVTDCMEHALTFIYLPMSYLPSFLVDLIVYCYYPQPAKAL
;
A
#
# COMPACT_ATOMS: atom_id res chain seq x y z
N MET A 1 6.71 16.52 -44.12
CA MET A 1 7.28 16.66 -42.76
C MET A 1 6.25 16.35 -41.64
N TRP A 2 5.12 17.05 -41.61
CA TRP A 2 4.06 16.80 -40.60
C TRP A 2 3.49 15.36 -40.59
N LEU A 3 3.35 14.75 -41.76
CA LEU A 3 2.84 13.37 -41.89
C LEU A 3 3.76 12.37 -41.18
N TYR A 4 5.06 12.51 -41.32
CA TYR A 4 6.05 11.65 -40.62
C TYR A 4 5.99 11.82 -39.10
N LEU A 5 5.78 13.04 -38.60
CA LEU A 5 5.65 13.33 -37.20
C LEU A 5 4.37 12.64 -36.62
N VAL A 6 3.25 12.75 -37.33
CA VAL A 6 2.02 12.08 -36.97
C VAL A 6 2.18 10.56 -36.93
N VAL A 7 2.83 9.98 -37.95
CA VAL A 7 3.11 8.54 -38.00
C VAL A 7 3.98 8.09 -36.84
N LEU A 8 5.04 8.85 -36.50
CA LEU A 8 5.90 8.54 -35.37
C LEU A 8 5.15 8.61 -34.03
N VAL A 9 4.30 9.62 -33.85
CA VAL A 9 3.45 9.75 -32.65
C VAL A 9 2.48 8.58 -32.55
N VAL A 10 1.79 8.22 -33.63
CA VAL A 10 0.87 7.07 -33.67
C VAL A 10 1.62 5.77 -33.36
N LEU A 11 2.76 5.54 -33.99
CA LEU A 11 3.61 4.37 -33.73
C LEU A 11 4.07 4.31 -32.28
N TYR A 12 4.49 5.44 -31.70
CA TYR A 12 4.86 5.53 -30.29
C TYR A 12 3.69 5.10 -29.38
N TYR A 13 2.47 5.62 -29.60
CA TYR A 13 1.32 5.27 -28.80
C TYR A 13 0.88 3.81 -29.01
N LEU A 14 0.97 3.28 -30.24
CA LEU A 14 0.67 1.87 -30.52
C LEU A 14 1.68 0.93 -29.85
N LEU A 15 2.98 1.22 -29.92
CA LEU A 15 4.03 0.46 -29.26
C LEU A 15 3.88 0.53 -27.72
N ARG A 16 3.58 1.71 -27.21
CA ARG A 16 3.30 1.91 -25.78
C ARG A 16 2.09 1.08 -25.36
N TRP A 17 0.98 1.18 -26.06
CA TRP A 17 -0.22 0.41 -25.81
C TRP A 17 0.01 -1.10 -25.85
N TYR A 18 0.75 -1.61 -26.83
CA TYR A 18 1.12 -3.03 -26.94
C TYR A 18 1.98 -3.46 -25.73
N ARG A 19 2.99 -2.68 -25.38
CA ARG A 19 3.89 -2.99 -24.25
C ARG A 19 3.14 -3.02 -22.91
N GLU A 20 2.27 -2.04 -22.69
CA GLU A 20 1.49 -1.92 -21.44
C GLU A 20 0.47 -3.05 -21.23
N ARG A 21 0.19 -3.87 -22.27
CA ARG A 21 -0.73 -5.02 -22.18
C ARG A 21 -0.02 -6.37 -22.04
N GLN A 22 1.28 -6.39 -22.06
CA GLN A 22 2.00 -7.66 -21.92
C GLN A 22 1.99 -8.16 -20.48
N VAL A 23 1.39 -9.33 -20.28
CA VAL A 23 1.30 -10.02 -18.99
C VAL A 23 2.42 -11.04 -18.87
N VAL A 24 2.91 -11.22 -17.66
CA VAL A 24 3.92 -12.23 -17.31
C VAL A 24 3.30 -13.62 -17.46
N SER A 25 4.06 -14.56 -18.04
CA SER A 25 3.65 -15.96 -18.17
C SER A 25 3.72 -16.73 -16.86
N HIS A 26 3.03 -17.87 -16.79
CA HIS A 26 3.05 -18.82 -15.68
C HIS A 26 2.75 -18.16 -14.33
N LEU A 27 1.61 -17.47 -14.23
CA LEU A 27 1.17 -16.82 -13.00
C LEU A 27 0.87 -17.83 -11.89
N GLU A 28 0.43 -19.02 -12.24
CA GLU A 28 0.11 -20.14 -11.35
C GLU A 28 1.31 -20.67 -10.54
N ASP A 29 2.52 -20.41 -11.04
CA ASP A 29 3.77 -20.80 -10.37
C ASP A 29 4.34 -19.69 -9.47
N LYS A 30 3.76 -18.50 -9.49
CA LYS A 30 4.31 -17.32 -8.84
C LYS A 30 3.76 -17.14 -7.44
N PHE A 31 4.67 -17.02 -6.48
CA PHE A 31 4.35 -16.70 -5.09
C PHE A 31 4.34 -15.20 -4.84
N VAL A 32 3.27 -14.71 -4.23
CA VAL A 32 3.14 -13.31 -3.80
C VAL A 32 2.87 -13.27 -2.30
N PHE A 33 3.72 -12.56 -1.57
CA PHE A 33 3.53 -12.30 -0.13
C PHE A 33 2.93 -10.90 0.06
N ILE A 34 1.88 -10.79 0.87
CA ILE A 34 1.14 -9.54 1.11
C ILE A 34 1.01 -9.31 2.61
N THR A 35 1.39 -8.13 3.11
CA THR A 35 1.21 -7.76 4.52
C THR A 35 -0.10 -7.02 4.76
N GLY A 36 -0.72 -7.21 5.94
CA GLY A 36 -1.96 -6.51 6.33
C GLY A 36 -3.19 -6.96 5.56
N CYS A 37 -3.45 -8.29 5.55
CA CYS A 37 -4.55 -8.90 4.81
C CYS A 37 -5.84 -9.08 5.61
N ASP A 38 -5.93 -8.57 6.86
CA ASP A 38 -7.14 -8.65 7.68
C ASP A 38 -8.33 -7.96 7.02
N SER A 39 -8.10 -6.84 6.33
CA SER A 39 -9.15 -6.03 5.70
C SER A 39 -8.60 -5.14 4.58
N GLY A 40 -9.46 -4.30 3.98
CA GLY A 40 -9.07 -3.25 3.04
C GLY A 40 -8.39 -3.75 1.77
N PHE A 41 -7.35 -3.04 1.34
CA PHE A 41 -6.65 -3.34 0.09
C PHE A 41 -5.95 -4.69 0.11
N GLY A 42 -5.27 -5.05 1.21
CA GLY A 42 -4.55 -6.32 1.32
C GLY A 42 -5.47 -7.53 1.22
N ASN A 43 -6.61 -7.52 1.91
CA ASN A 43 -7.61 -8.59 1.85
C ASN A 43 -8.18 -8.71 0.43
N ARG A 44 -8.58 -7.59 -0.17
CA ARG A 44 -9.13 -7.59 -1.53
C ARG A 44 -8.12 -8.08 -2.56
N LEU A 45 -6.87 -7.60 -2.49
CA LEU A 45 -5.79 -8.03 -3.39
C LEU A 45 -5.51 -9.53 -3.24
N ALA A 46 -5.45 -10.03 -2.01
CA ALA A 46 -5.19 -11.45 -1.76
C ALA A 46 -6.22 -12.35 -2.44
N ARG A 47 -7.51 -12.02 -2.32
CA ARG A 47 -8.61 -12.72 -3.01
C ARG A 47 -8.54 -12.57 -4.53
N GLN A 48 -8.21 -11.36 -5.02
CA GLN A 48 -8.09 -11.07 -6.45
C GLN A 48 -6.96 -11.88 -7.09
N LEU A 49 -5.80 -11.97 -6.44
CA LEU A 49 -4.67 -12.74 -6.94
C LEU A 49 -4.89 -14.25 -6.86
N ASP A 50 -5.58 -14.74 -5.81
CA ASP A 50 -6.00 -16.14 -5.71
C ASP A 50 -6.95 -16.52 -6.86
N GLN A 51 -7.95 -15.69 -7.16
CA GLN A 51 -8.85 -15.88 -8.31
C GLN A 51 -8.10 -15.84 -9.65
N ARG A 52 -7.01 -15.06 -9.73
CA ARG A 52 -6.15 -14.98 -10.90
C ARG A 52 -5.24 -16.21 -11.06
N GLY A 53 -5.21 -17.09 -10.06
CA GLY A 53 -4.42 -18.34 -10.07
C GLY A 53 -3.04 -18.24 -9.45
N LEU A 54 -2.63 -17.09 -8.88
CA LEU A 54 -1.35 -16.97 -8.20
C LEU A 54 -1.36 -17.71 -6.85
N ARG A 55 -0.17 -18.03 -6.35
CA ARG A 55 0.05 -18.60 -5.01
C ARG A 55 0.22 -17.45 -4.02
N VAL A 56 -0.80 -17.22 -3.18
CA VAL A 56 -0.81 -16.08 -2.27
C VAL A 56 -0.39 -16.52 -0.87
N LEU A 57 0.58 -15.81 -0.31
CA LEU A 57 1.01 -15.90 1.09
C LEU A 57 0.54 -14.61 1.77
N ALA A 58 -0.52 -14.69 2.55
CA ALA A 58 -1.20 -13.54 3.15
C ALA A 58 -0.86 -13.41 4.63
N ALA A 59 -0.24 -12.29 5.03
CA ALA A 59 0.03 -12.00 6.43
C ALA A 59 -1.10 -11.16 7.02
N CYS A 60 -1.69 -11.65 8.11
CA CYS A 60 -2.74 -11.00 8.90
C CYS A 60 -2.21 -10.68 10.31
N LEU A 61 -2.70 -9.63 10.92
CA LEU A 61 -2.37 -9.28 12.30
C LEU A 61 -3.13 -10.19 13.28
N THR A 62 -4.35 -10.62 12.90
CA THR A 62 -5.27 -11.37 13.77
C THR A 62 -5.64 -12.73 13.18
N GLU A 63 -5.84 -13.71 14.05
CA GLU A 63 -6.31 -15.03 13.62
C GLU A 63 -7.72 -14.95 13.01
N GLN A 64 -8.58 -14.08 13.55
CA GLN A 64 -9.92 -13.87 13.01
C GLN A 64 -9.85 -13.37 11.55
N GLY A 65 -8.99 -12.39 11.25
CA GLY A 65 -8.80 -11.90 9.87
C GLY A 65 -8.25 -12.98 8.95
N ALA A 66 -7.31 -13.79 9.44
CA ALA A 66 -6.73 -14.90 8.69
C ALA A 66 -7.79 -15.97 8.37
N GLU A 67 -8.62 -16.35 9.33
CA GLU A 67 -9.71 -17.33 9.15
C GLU A 67 -10.76 -16.82 8.16
N GLN A 68 -11.21 -15.58 8.31
CA GLN A 68 -12.15 -14.97 7.37
C GLN A 68 -11.63 -14.96 5.94
N LEU A 69 -10.33 -14.70 5.76
CA LEU A 69 -9.71 -14.70 4.44
C LEU A 69 -9.63 -16.11 3.86
N ARG A 70 -9.19 -17.11 4.64
CA ARG A 70 -9.16 -18.53 4.23
C ARG A 70 -10.53 -19.02 3.75
N ASN A 71 -11.60 -18.65 4.46
CA ASN A 71 -12.97 -19.06 4.12
C ASN A 71 -13.48 -18.46 2.78
N GLN A 72 -12.78 -17.47 2.22
CA GLN A 72 -13.17 -16.76 0.99
C GLN A 72 -12.22 -17.04 -0.20
N THR A 73 -11.27 -17.95 -0.02
CA THR A 73 -10.19 -18.20 -0.99
C THR A 73 -9.97 -19.68 -1.21
N SER A 74 -9.17 -20.02 -2.21
CA SER A 74 -8.79 -21.41 -2.50
C SER A 74 -7.57 -21.87 -1.69
N ASP A 75 -7.23 -23.16 -1.79
CA ASP A 75 -6.06 -23.76 -1.14
C ASP A 75 -4.71 -23.19 -1.64
N ARG A 76 -4.72 -22.39 -2.71
CA ARG A 76 -3.51 -21.68 -3.18
C ARG A 76 -3.14 -20.50 -2.30
N LEU A 77 -4.09 -20.00 -1.49
CA LEU A 77 -3.82 -18.97 -0.51
C LEU A 77 -3.53 -19.58 0.85
N GLN A 78 -2.43 -19.17 1.45
CA GLN A 78 -2.04 -19.54 2.81
C GLN A 78 -1.88 -18.29 3.67
N THR A 79 -2.24 -18.39 4.93
CA THR A 79 -2.16 -17.26 5.87
C THR A 79 -1.08 -17.49 6.93
N VAL A 80 -0.52 -16.39 7.44
CA VAL A 80 0.40 -16.36 8.58
C VAL A 80 0.04 -15.17 9.47
N ILE A 81 0.23 -15.31 10.78
CA ILE A 81 0.05 -14.20 11.72
C ILE A 81 1.35 -13.42 11.82
N LEU A 82 1.26 -12.10 11.60
CA LEU A 82 2.42 -11.21 11.55
C LEU A 82 2.09 -9.86 12.19
N ASP A 83 2.77 -9.57 13.29
CA ASP A 83 2.98 -8.20 13.77
C ASP A 83 4.29 -7.69 13.18
N ILE A 84 4.18 -6.79 12.19
CA ILE A 84 5.33 -6.28 11.43
C ILE A 84 6.26 -5.38 12.27
N THR A 85 5.84 -4.98 13.47
CA THR A 85 6.65 -4.16 14.40
C THR A 85 7.63 -5.00 15.23
N LYS A 86 7.51 -6.34 15.16
CA LYS A 86 8.33 -7.28 15.94
C LYS A 86 9.26 -8.05 15.03
N THR A 87 10.55 -7.77 15.12
CA THR A 87 11.60 -8.41 14.30
C THR A 87 11.60 -9.93 14.44
N GLU A 88 11.22 -10.48 15.60
CA GLU A 88 11.10 -11.93 15.80
C GLU A 88 9.98 -12.51 14.92
N ASN A 89 8.83 -11.80 14.82
CA ASN A 89 7.71 -12.21 13.97
C ASN A 89 8.07 -12.10 12.48
N VAL A 90 8.80 -11.04 12.11
CA VAL A 90 9.33 -10.86 10.75
C VAL A 90 10.29 -12.00 10.39
N THR A 91 11.20 -12.36 11.30
CA THR A 91 12.15 -13.47 11.10
C THR A 91 11.43 -14.82 10.96
N ALA A 92 10.49 -15.13 11.85
CA ALA A 92 9.69 -16.35 11.79
C ALA A 92 8.90 -16.44 10.47
N THR A 93 8.26 -15.34 10.08
CA THR A 93 7.51 -15.25 8.82
C THR A 93 8.42 -15.40 7.60
N THR A 94 9.63 -14.83 7.64
CA THR A 94 10.61 -14.97 6.56
C THR A 94 10.99 -16.44 6.34
N ASN A 95 11.22 -17.19 7.41
CA ASN A 95 11.51 -18.63 7.34
C ASN A 95 10.30 -19.40 6.79
N TRP A 96 9.11 -19.08 7.27
CA TRP A 96 7.86 -19.64 6.79
C TRP A 96 7.65 -19.41 5.27
N VAL A 97 7.92 -18.20 4.77
CA VAL A 97 7.87 -17.88 3.32
C VAL A 97 8.93 -18.68 2.57
N LYS A 98 10.18 -18.72 3.07
CA LYS A 98 11.30 -19.44 2.45
C LYS A 98 10.99 -20.92 2.21
N GLU A 99 10.40 -21.60 3.19
CA GLU A 99 9.99 -23.00 3.06
C GLU A 99 8.98 -23.22 1.94
N ARG A 100 8.01 -22.29 1.77
CA ARG A 100 6.93 -22.42 0.78
C ARG A 100 7.36 -22.10 -0.63
N VAL A 101 8.17 -21.05 -0.81
CA VAL A 101 8.62 -20.67 -2.15
C VAL A 101 9.74 -21.56 -2.68
N GLY A 102 10.54 -22.16 -1.79
CA GLY A 102 11.64 -23.07 -2.14
C GLY A 102 12.57 -22.47 -3.20
N ASP A 103 12.82 -23.25 -4.24
CA ASP A 103 13.73 -22.84 -5.32
C ASP A 103 13.14 -21.82 -6.29
N ARG A 104 11.83 -21.66 -6.33
CA ARG A 104 11.17 -20.65 -7.20
C ARG A 104 11.43 -19.21 -6.75
N GLY A 105 11.72 -19.02 -5.45
CA GLY A 105 11.84 -17.69 -4.87
C GLY A 105 10.48 -16.97 -4.74
N LEU A 106 10.52 -15.71 -4.30
CA LEU A 106 9.34 -14.87 -4.09
C LEU A 106 9.15 -13.92 -5.27
N TRP A 107 8.11 -14.14 -6.05
CA TRP A 107 7.81 -13.29 -7.21
C TRP A 107 7.35 -11.89 -6.83
N GLY A 108 6.49 -11.75 -5.82
CA GLY A 108 5.96 -10.47 -5.40
C GLY A 108 6.01 -10.30 -3.89
N LEU A 109 6.52 -9.15 -3.43
CA LEU A 109 6.38 -8.66 -2.07
C LEU A 109 5.49 -7.41 -2.10
N VAL A 110 4.35 -7.45 -1.41
CA VAL A 110 3.44 -6.29 -1.28
C VAL A 110 3.45 -5.82 0.17
N ASN A 111 4.11 -4.71 0.42
CA ASN A 111 4.11 -4.02 1.70
C ASN A 111 2.87 -3.13 1.78
N ASN A 112 1.77 -3.70 2.31
CA ASN A 112 0.48 -3.03 2.41
C ASN A 112 0.08 -2.71 3.85
N ALA A 113 0.60 -3.41 4.86
CA ALA A 113 0.30 -3.12 6.26
C ALA A 113 0.55 -1.66 6.61
N GLY A 114 -0.37 -1.05 7.34
CA GLY A 114 -0.25 0.35 7.74
C GLY A 114 -1.34 0.80 8.70
N ILE A 115 -1.05 1.87 9.42
CA ILE A 115 -1.97 2.55 10.35
C ILE A 115 -1.92 4.06 10.12
N CYS A 116 -2.98 4.79 10.49
CA CYS A 116 -3.00 6.26 10.43
C CYS A 116 -3.19 6.93 11.80
N THR A 117 -3.37 6.16 12.86
CA THR A 117 -3.56 6.66 14.22
C THR A 117 -2.32 6.45 15.09
N PRO A 118 -2.01 7.37 16.02
CA PRO A 118 -2.77 8.56 16.41
C PRO A 118 -2.68 9.72 15.40
N THR A 119 -3.77 10.47 15.27
CA THR A 119 -3.88 11.66 14.39
C THR A 119 -4.53 12.81 15.15
N ALA A 120 -3.80 13.92 15.27
CA ALA A 120 -4.25 15.16 15.90
C ALA A 120 -3.31 16.33 15.48
N PRO A 121 -3.58 17.57 15.90
CA PRO A 121 -2.61 18.65 15.85
C PRO A 121 -1.26 18.21 16.43
N LYS A 122 -0.15 18.60 15.80
CA LYS A 122 1.19 18.06 16.10
C LYS A 122 1.63 18.29 17.55
N GLU A 123 1.26 19.42 18.11
CA GLU A 123 1.61 19.79 19.49
C GLU A 123 0.84 19.01 20.58
N TRP A 124 -0.21 18.23 20.18
CA TRP A 124 -0.88 17.29 21.08
C TRP A 124 -0.20 15.92 21.11
N LEU A 125 0.68 15.67 20.14
CA LEU A 125 1.35 14.40 19.95
C LEU A 125 2.69 14.37 20.70
N THR A 126 3.03 13.21 21.22
CA THR A 126 4.33 12.92 21.79
C THR A 126 5.23 12.25 20.75
N LYS A 127 6.54 12.22 20.99
CA LYS A 127 7.49 11.43 20.19
C LYS A 127 7.01 9.98 20.01
N GLN A 128 6.44 9.37 21.05
CA GLN A 128 5.98 7.99 21.03
C GLN A 128 4.79 7.78 20.06
N ASP A 129 3.95 8.78 19.91
CA ASP A 129 2.85 8.73 18.95
C ASP A 129 3.37 8.68 17.50
N PHE A 130 4.48 9.38 17.21
CA PHE A 130 5.16 9.29 15.91
C PHE A 130 5.85 7.93 15.74
N VAL A 131 6.58 7.45 16.76
CA VAL A 131 7.25 6.15 16.72
C VAL A 131 6.27 5.04 16.39
N LYS A 132 5.11 5.01 17.03
CA LYS A 132 4.06 4.01 16.77
C LYS A 132 3.68 3.91 15.29
N VAL A 133 3.54 5.05 14.61
CA VAL A 133 3.18 5.07 13.18
C VAL A 133 4.38 4.69 12.31
N LEU A 134 5.57 5.17 12.65
CA LEU A 134 6.79 4.86 11.92
C LEU A 134 7.18 3.39 12.01
N ASP A 135 7.00 2.75 13.16
CA ASP A 135 7.32 1.34 13.38
C ASP A 135 6.53 0.43 12.43
N VAL A 136 5.23 0.73 12.22
CA VAL A 136 4.41 -0.04 11.28
C VAL A 136 4.69 0.37 9.84
N ASN A 137 4.53 1.67 9.53
CA ASN A 137 4.41 2.14 8.15
C ASN A 137 5.74 2.27 7.42
N LEU A 138 6.85 2.38 8.14
CA LEU A 138 8.18 2.61 7.57
C LEU A 138 9.18 1.55 8.01
N LEU A 139 9.45 1.43 9.31
CA LEU A 139 10.47 0.50 9.79
C LEU A 139 10.07 -0.96 9.55
N GLY A 140 8.80 -1.31 9.76
CA GLY A 140 8.29 -2.64 9.43
C GLY A 140 8.32 -2.93 7.92
N VAL A 141 8.06 -1.94 7.06
CA VAL A 141 8.21 -2.07 5.61
C VAL A 141 9.66 -2.33 5.23
N ILE A 142 10.60 -1.61 5.85
CA ILE A 142 12.04 -1.79 5.63
C ILE A 142 12.49 -3.18 6.09
N ASP A 143 12.16 -3.56 7.33
CA ASP A 143 12.56 -4.85 7.91
C ASP A 143 12.02 -6.02 7.08
N MET A 144 10.72 -6.01 6.74
CA MET A 144 10.11 -7.04 5.90
C MET A 144 10.75 -7.12 4.52
N THR A 145 11.03 -5.97 3.90
CA THR A 145 11.68 -5.92 2.58
C THR A 145 13.09 -6.51 2.63
N LEU A 146 13.93 -6.07 3.56
CA LEU A 146 15.30 -6.55 3.69
C LEU A 146 15.35 -8.06 3.98
N SER A 147 14.46 -8.55 4.84
CA SER A 147 14.36 -9.96 5.23
C SER A 147 13.98 -10.88 4.05
N LEU A 148 13.11 -10.43 3.15
CA LEU A 148 12.66 -11.21 1.98
C LEU A 148 13.44 -10.92 0.69
N LEU A 149 14.36 -9.95 0.69
CA LEU A 149 14.99 -9.45 -0.52
C LEU A 149 15.77 -10.53 -1.29
N SER A 150 16.42 -11.46 -0.59
CA SER A 150 17.13 -12.57 -1.21
C SER A 150 16.21 -13.49 -2.04
N LEU A 151 14.99 -13.73 -1.53
CA LEU A 151 13.99 -14.54 -2.21
C LEU A 151 13.40 -13.81 -3.42
N VAL A 152 13.20 -12.48 -3.30
CA VAL A 152 12.73 -11.63 -4.40
C VAL A 152 13.78 -11.55 -5.51
N ARG A 153 15.06 -11.41 -5.17
CA ARG A 153 16.16 -11.45 -6.16
C ARG A 153 16.25 -12.81 -6.87
N LYS A 154 16.09 -13.92 -6.14
CA LYS A 154 16.09 -15.26 -6.70
C LYS A 154 15.04 -15.42 -7.81
N ALA A 155 13.84 -14.87 -7.61
CA ALA A 155 12.76 -14.89 -8.59
C ALA A 155 12.88 -13.82 -9.69
N ARG A 156 13.83 -12.86 -9.60
CA ARG A 156 13.83 -11.60 -10.37
C ARG A 156 12.46 -10.93 -10.30
N GLY A 157 11.94 -10.88 -9.09
CA GLY A 157 10.55 -10.55 -8.78
C GLY A 157 10.30 -9.04 -8.67
N ARG A 158 9.40 -8.69 -7.75
CA ARG A 158 8.90 -7.31 -7.60
C ARG A 158 8.65 -6.98 -6.14
N VAL A 159 8.87 -5.71 -5.80
CA VAL A 159 8.44 -5.10 -4.53
C VAL A 159 7.39 -4.04 -4.86
N VAL A 160 6.23 -4.14 -4.23
CA VAL A 160 5.12 -3.19 -4.36
C VAL A 160 4.89 -2.55 -3.00
N ASN A 161 5.21 -1.28 -2.86
CA ASN A 161 5.06 -0.54 -1.62
C ASN A 161 3.80 0.32 -1.67
N VAL A 162 2.91 0.17 -0.69
CA VAL A 162 1.72 0.99 -0.55
C VAL A 162 2.07 2.25 0.21
N SER A 163 2.22 3.35 -0.52
CA SER A 163 2.39 4.69 0.01
C SER A 163 1.03 5.38 0.18
N SER A 164 0.92 6.61 -0.20
CA SER A 164 -0.29 7.44 -0.22
C SER A 164 -0.03 8.71 -1.03
N VAL A 165 -1.07 9.38 -1.49
CA VAL A 165 -0.97 10.78 -1.94
C VAL A 165 -0.35 11.67 -0.84
N LEU A 166 -0.52 11.31 0.42
CA LEU A 166 0.10 11.97 1.58
C LEU A 166 1.60 11.65 1.75
N GLY A 167 2.17 10.83 0.89
CA GLY A 167 3.62 10.67 0.70
C GLY A 167 4.21 11.72 -0.26
N ARG A 168 3.38 12.48 -0.97
CA ARG A 168 3.76 13.56 -1.89
C ARG A 168 3.33 14.94 -1.41
N VAL A 169 2.20 15.01 -0.70
CA VAL A 169 1.65 16.25 -0.16
C VAL A 169 1.45 16.08 1.34
N SER A 170 2.10 16.90 2.14
CA SER A 170 1.95 16.85 3.59
C SER A 170 0.77 17.71 4.03
N LEU A 171 -0.34 17.02 4.32
CA LEU A 171 -1.49 17.60 5.00
C LEU A 171 -1.49 17.19 6.49
N SER A 172 -2.60 16.97 7.11
CA SER A 172 -2.73 16.24 8.37
C SER A 172 -3.14 14.79 8.03
N PRO A 173 -2.63 13.76 8.61
CA PRO A 173 -1.98 13.56 9.90
C PRO A 173 -0.43 13.51 9.83
N ALA A 174 0.24 14.10 10.83
CA ALA A 174 1.67 14.34 10.79
C ALA A 174 2.54 13.07 10.73
N GLY A 175 2.36 12.12 11.65
CA GLY A 175 3.14 10.88 11.70
C GLY A 175 2.94 10.02 10.46
N TYR A 176 1.72 9.95 9.97
CA TYR A 176 1.39 9.22 8.76
C TYR A 176 2.08 9.82 7.52
N CYS A 177 2.00 11.14 7.31
CA CYS A 177 2.68 11.78 6.18
C CYS A 177 4.19 11.50 6.21
N ILE A 178 4.84 11.69 7.36
CA ILE A 178 6.27 11.41 7.53
C ILE A 178 6.59 9.97 7.13
N SER A 179 5.79 8.99 7.60
CA SER A 179 5.98 7.59 7.27
C SER A 179 5.88 7.32 5.77
N LYS A 180 4.89 7.93 5.09
CA LYS A 180 4.67 7.73 3.66
C LYS A 180 5.71 8.44 2.79
N TYR A 181 6.19 9.64 3.17
CA TYR A 181 7.38 10.24 2.55
C TYR A 181 8.60 9.35 2.70
N GLY A 182 8.78 8.71 3.87
CA GLY A 182 9.86 7.75 4.10
C GLY A 182 9.76 6.53 3.18
N VAL A 183 8.56 5.98 2.98
CA VAL A 183 8.31 4.86 2.05
C VAL A 183 8.64 5.26 0.61
N GLU A 184 8.31 6.50 0.19
CA GLU A 184 8.66 7.00 -1.14
C GLU A 184 10.18 7.04 -1.35
N ALA A 185 10.90 7.67 -0.40
CA ALA A 185 12.35 7.78 -0.45
C ALA A 185 13.04 6.39 -0.43
N PHE A 186 12.57 5.48 0.42
CA PHE A 186 13.05 4.10 0.48
C PHE A 186 12.82 3.36 -0.85
N SER A 187 11.63 3.50 -1.43
CA SER A 187 11.27 2.86 -2.71
C SER A 187 12.12 3.35 -3.87
N ASP A 188 12.41 4.66 -3.92
CA ASP A 188 13.23 5.25 -4.96
C ASP A 188 14.70 4.78 -4.90
N SER A 189 15.26 4.70 -3.69
CA SER A 189 16.59 4.15 -3.46
C SER A 189 16.63 2.67 -3.85
N LEU A 190 15.71 1.89 -3.31
CA LEU A 190 15.61 0.45 -3.53
C LEU A 190 15.46 0.11 -5.03
N ARG A 191 14.69 0.89 -5.78
CA ARG A 191 14.48 0.70 -7.24
C ARG A 191 15.79 0.81 -8.01
N ARG A 192 16.61 1.80 -7.68
CA ARG A 192 17.92 2.00 -8.34
C ARG A 192 18.87 0.86 -8.03
N GLU A 193 18.97 0.46 -6.77
CA GLU A 193 19.83 -0.62 -6.31
C GLU A 193 19.44 -1.98 -6.92
N LEU A 194 18.13 -2.28 -6.94
CA LEU A 194 17.64 -3.59 -7.37
C LEU A 194 17.50 -3.74 -8.88
N SER A 195 17.58 -2.66 -9.64
CA SER A 195 17.49 -2.71 -11.10
C SER A 195 18.59 -3.60 -11.72
N TYR A 196 19.78 -3.61 -11.16
CA TYR A 196 20.90 -4.46 -11.56
C TYR A 196 20.64 -5.95 -11.41
N PHE A 197 19.71 -6.32 -10.54
CA PHE A 197 19.32 -7.71 -10.28
C PHE A 197 18.04 -8.12 -11.00
N GLY A 198 17.49 -7.25 -11.84
CA GLY A 198 16.24 -7.49 -12.56
C GLY A 198 14.98 -7.45 -11.68
N VAL A 199 15.09 -6.95 -10.44
CA VAL A 199 13.95 -6.75 -9.53
C VAL A 199 13.30 -5.40 -9.81
N LYS A 200 11.99 -5.36 -9.85
CA LYS A 200 11.22 -4.13 -10.07
C LYS A 200 10.61 -3.64 -8.78
N VAL A 201 10.60 -2.32 -8.59
CA VAL A 201 9.96 -1.68 -7.42
C VAL A 201 8.92 -0.69 -7.92
N ALA A 202 7.68 -0.86 -7.46
CA ALA A 202 6.55 0.01 -7.77
C ALA A 202 5.97 0.60 -6.49
N MET A 203 5.46 1.82 -6.58
CA MET A 203 4.73 2.48 -5.50
C MET A 203 3.25 2.60 -5.88
N ILE A 204 2.39 2.33 -4.93
CA ILE A 204 0.96 2.60 -5.03
C ILE A 204 0.65 3.76 -4.10
N GLU A 205 0.06 4.80 -4.63
CA GLU A 205 -0.15 6.07 -3.92
C GLU A 205 -1.67 6.38 -3.82
N PRO A 206 -2.45 5.61 -3.01
CA PRO A 206 -3.89 5.82 -2.90
C PRO A 206 -4.20 7.21 -2.34
N GLY A 207 -5.32 7.79 -2.80
CA GLY A 207 -5.94 8.93 -2.17
C GLY A 207 -6.81 8.53 -0.99
N TYR A 208 -7.99 9.15 -0.88
CA TYR A 208 -8.93 8.86 0.20
C TYR A 208 -9.91 7.77 -0.21
N PHE A 209 -9.79 6.62 0.46
CA PHE A 209 -10.66 5.46 0.29
C PHE A 209 -11.38 5.10 1.59
N VAL A 210 -12.57 4.55 1.46
CA VAL A 210 -13.33 4.00 2.58
C VAL A 210 -12.78 2.62 2.91
N THR A 211 -12.06 2.53 4.03
CA THR A 211 -11.47 1.29 4.57
C THR A 211 -11.65 1.27 6.09
N ASN A 212 -11.40 0.14 6.73
CA ASN A 212 -11.43 0.06 8.20
C ASN A 212 -10.50 1.10 8.84
N MET A 213 -9.32 1.36 8.24
CA MET A 213 -8.37 2.39 8.70
C MET A 213 -8.98 3.79 8.75
N THR A 214 -9.89 4.12 7.83
CA THR A 214 -10.49 5.45 7.69
C THR A 214 -11.87 5.58 8.36
N GLN A 215 -12.51 4.45 8.70
CA GLN A 215 -13.81 4.40 9.39
C GLN A 215 -13.68 4.00 10.86
N ASP A 216 -12.46 3.82 11.35
CA ASP A 216 -12.19 3.31 12.68
C ASP A 216 -12.84 4.17 13.76
N GLU A 217 -13.79 3.60 14.49
CA GLU A 217 -14.36 4.19 15.73
C GLU A 217 -13.26 4.46 16.75
N GLY A 218 -12.17 3.71 16.72
CA GLY A 218 -10.96 3.96 17.48
C GLY A 218 -10.35 5.34 17.21
N PHE A 219 -10.51 5.91 16.00
CA PHE A 219 -10.05 7.26 15.69
C PHE A 219 -10.70 8.31 16.60
N ILE A 220 -12.01 8.22 16.83
CA ILE A 220 -12.76 9.12 17.72
C ILE A 220 -12.25 8.97 19.15
N GLY A 221 -12.08 7.73 19.61
CA GLY A 221 -11.53 7.44 20.94
C GLY A 221 -10.11 7.96 21.14
N TYR A 222 -9.25 7.82 20.11
CA TYR A 222 -7.90 8.38 20.14
C TYR A 222 -7.91 9.91 20.21
N LEU A 223 -8.69 10.58 19.37
CA LEU A 223 -8.78 12.04 19.39
C LEU A 223 -9.25 12.55 20.76
N GLN A 224 -10.25 11.89 21.37
CA GLN A 224 -10.74 12.23 22.70
C GLN A 224 -9.67 11.98 23.78
N ALA A 225 -8.95 10.87 23.71
CA ALA A 225 -7.85 10.58 24.65
C ALA A 225 -6.73 11.62 24.54
N LEU A 226 -6.36 12.04 23.33
CA LEU A 226 -5.38 13.10 23.08
C LEU A 226 -5.87 14.44 23.64
N TRP A 227 -7.13 14.79 23.42
CA TRP A 227 -7.74 15.98 23.98
C TRP A 227 -7.73 15.97 25.51
N ASN A 228 -8.08 14.85 26.14
CA ASN A 228 -8.12 14.73 27.59
C ASN A 228 -6.76 14.95 28.24
N ARG A 229 -5.66 14.50 27.58
CA ARG A 229 -4.29 14.70 28.07
C ARG A 229 -3.66 16.06 27.69
N ALA A 230 -4.30 16.83 26.82
CA ALA A 230 -3.82 18.16 26.46
C ALA A 230 -3.83 19.11 27.68
N SER A 231 -2.82 19.99 27.75
CA SER A 231 -2.73 20.97 28.83
C SER A 231 -3.89 21.96 28.82
N PRO A 232 -4.24 22.58 29.98
CA PRO A 232 -5.27 23.62 30.02
C PRO A 232 -4.99 24.76 29.06
N GLU A 233 -3.73 25.16 28.89
CA GLU A 233 -3.27 26.19 27.97
C GLU A 233 -3.59 25.82 26.50
N LEU A 234 -3.32 24.57 26.09
CA LEU A 234 -3.68 24.08 24.76
C LEU A 234 -5.18 24.03 24.55
N LYS A 235 -5.95 23.62 25.57
CA LYS A 235 -7.41 23.60 25.49
C LYS A 235 -8.00 25.00 25.32
N GLU A 236 -7.45 25.97 26.02
CA GLU A 236 -7.83 27.38 25.87
C GLU A 236 -7.50 27.89 24.45
N LEU A 237 -6.30 27.58 23.93
CA LEU A 237 -5.84 28.00 22.61
C LEU A 237 -6.71 27.44 21.47
N TYR A 238 -7.07 26.16 21.52
CA TYR A 238 -7.88 25.50 20.49
C TYR A 238 -9.38 25.67 20.67
N GLY A 239 -9.83 25.99 21.90
CA GLY A 239 -11.23 26.06 22.28
C GLY A 239 -11.85 24.68 22.57
N GLU A 240 -12.75 24.63 23.55
CA GLU A 240 -13.35 23.37 24.04
C GLU A 240 -14.07 22.54 22.98
N ASN A 241 -14.59 23.19 21.94
CA ASN A 241 -15.34 22.54 20.85
C ASN A 241 -14.45 21.96 19.74
N PHE A 242 -13.13 22.19 19.78
CA PHE A 242 -12.23 21.78 18.70
C PHE A 242 -12.35 20.30 18.29
N PRO A 243 -12.42 19.31 19.22
CA PRO A 243 -12.57 17.90 18.81
C PRO A 243 -13.86 17.65 18.02
N ALA A 244 -14.98 18.28 18.43
CA ALA A 244 -16.26 18.15 17.75
C ALA A 244 -16.22 18.80 16.35
N ASP A 245 -15.65 19.97 16.22
CA ASP A 245 -15.52 20.70 14.95
C ASP A 245 -14.56 19.97 13.99
N PHE A 246 -13.49 19.38 14.51
CA PHE A 246 -12.57 18.55 13.72
C PHE A 246 -13.28 17.32 13.16
N LEU A 247 -14.04 16.58 13.98
CA LEU A 247 -14.84 15.44 13.55
C LEU A 247 -15.93 15.83 12.54
N LYS A 248 -16.58 16.97 12.75
CA LYS A 248 -17.56 17.53 11.81
C LYS A 248 -16.92 17.82 10.45
N THR A 249 -15.73 18.43 10.44
CA THR A 249 -14.98 18.70 9.20
C THR A 249 -14.64 17.41 8.46
N LEU A 250 -14.16 16.38 9.18
CA LEU A 250 -13.91 15.06 8.58
C LEU A 250 -15.18 14.42 8.02
N SER A 251 -16.31 14.55 8.72
CA SER A 251 -17.59 14.00 8.26
C SER A 251 -18.09 14.64 6.95
N LEU A 252 -17.78 15.90 6.70
CA LEU A 252 -18.09 16.59 5.46
C LEU A 252 -17.21 16.13 4.28
N LEU A 253 -16.02 15.59 4.56
CA LEU A 253 -15.11 15.06 3.54
C LEU A 253 -15.40 13.60 3.20
N LYS A 254 -15.89 12.79 4.15
CA LYS A 254 -16.17 11.35 3.99
C LYS A 254 -17.02 11.01 2.76
N PRO A 255 -18.11 11.73 2.41
CA PRO A 255 -18.91 11.42 1.23
C PRO A 255 -18.15 11.50 -0.11
N ARG A 256 -17.00 12.18 -0.12
CA ARG A 256 -16.13 12.30 -1.30
C ARG A 256 -15.08 11.17 -1.38
N TRP A 257 -15.03 10.28 -0.39
CA TRP A 257 -14.06 9.19 -0.38
C TRP A 257 -14.52 8.04 -1.27
N THR A 258 -13.58 7.47 -1.99
CA THR A 258 -13.85 6.39 -2.93
C THR A 258 -14.13 5.09 -2.20
N GLN A 259 -15.25 4.44 -2.52
CA GLN A 259 -15.61 3.13 -1.96
C GLN A 259 -15.04 1.96 -2.76
N ASN A 260 -14.76 2.18 -4.05
CA ASN A 260 -14.30 1.14 -4.94
C ASN A 260 -12.80 0.85 -4.74
N LEU A 261 -12.51 -0.13 -3.88
CA LEU A 261 -11.12 -0.55 -3.58
C LEU A 261 -10.42 -1.19 -4.79
N SER A 262 -11.17 -1.66 -5.83
CA SER A 262 -10.53 -2.28 -7.00
C SER A 262 -9.65 -1.31 -7.78
N LEU A 263 -9.93 -0.02 -7.74
CA LEU A 263 -9.05 0.99 -8.36
C LEU A 263 -7.61 0.90 -7.85
N VAL A 264 -7.43 0.56 -6.58
CA VAL A 264 -6.12 0.37 -5.97
C VAL A 264 -5.59 -1.03 -6.22
N THR A 265 -6.42 -2.07 -6.00
CA THR A 265 -5.96 -3.46 -6.14
C THR A 265 -5.69 -3.85 -7.59
N ASP A 266 -6.36 -3.24 -8.57
CA ASP A 266 -6.05 -3.40 -9.99
C ASP A 266 -4.68 -2.81 -10.34
N CYS A 267 -4.31 -1.67 -9.75
CA CYS A 267 -2.96 -1.11 -9.87
C CYS A 267 -1.90 -2.02 -9.24
N MET A 268 -2.19 -2.62 -8.07
CA MET A 268 -1.30 -3.58 -7.41
C MET A 268 -1.16 -4.87 -8.24
N GLU A 269 -2.28 -5.41 -8.76
CA GLU A 269 -2.26 -6.56 -9.66
C GLU A 269 -1.45 -6.25 -10.92
N HIS A 270 -1.67 -5.09 -11.53
CA HIS A 270 -0.89 -4.64 -12.68
C HIS A 270 0.62 -4.61 -12.36
N ALA A 271 0.99 -4.03 -11.21
CA ALA A 271 2.38 -4.00 -10.76
C ALA A 271 2.98 -5.41 -10.58
N LEU A 272 2.18 -6.42 -10.26
CA LEU A 272 2.62 -7.79 -10.06
C LEU A 272 2.62 -8.65 -11.33
N THR A 273 1.73 -8.37 -12.28
CA THR A 273 1.45 -9.28 -13.40
C THR A 273 1.87 -8.76 -14.77
N PHE A 274 2.11 -7.45 -14.93
CA PHE A 274 2.49 -6.90 -16.24
C PHE A 274 4.00 -6.78 -16.40
N ILE A 275 4.49 -6.91 -17.65
CA ILE A 275 5.93 -6.87 -17.95
C ILE A 275 6.48 -5.46 -17.77
N TYR A 276 5.72 -4.46 -18.19
CA TYR A 276 6.11 -3.05 -18.10
C TYR A 276 5.35 -2.35 -17.00
N LEU A 277 6.06 -1.73 -16.08
CA LEU A 277 5.49 -1.07 -14.91
C LEU A 277 5.76 0.42 -14.94
N PRO A 278 4.81 1.29 -14.61
CA PRO A 278 5.11 2.65 -14.20
C PRO A 278 5.86 2.63 -12.85
N MET A 279 6.60 3.70 -12.57
CA MET A 279 7.32 3.82 -11.30
C MET A 279 6.37 3.98 -10.11
N SER A 280 5.26 4.67 -10.33
CA SER A 280 4.23 4.88 -9.32
C SER A 280 2.82 4.79 -9.92
N TYR A 281 1.85 4.49 -9.07
CA TYR A 281 0.44 4.44 -9.36
C TYR A 281 -0.29 5.37 -8.38
N LEU A 282 -1.07 6.31 -8.89
CA LEU A 282 -1.78 7.33 -8.12
C LEU A 282 -3.30 7.18 -8.25
N PRO A 283 -3.91 6.11 -7.70
CA PRO A 283 -5.36 5.94 -7.75
C PRO A 283 -6.04 6.84 -6.72
N SER A 284 -6.44 8.05 -7.10
CA SER A 284 -7.25 8.92 -6.24
C SER A 284 -7.95 10.04 -6.99
N PHE A 285 -9.05 10.55 -6.41
CA PHE A 285 -9.85 11.65 -6.97
C PHE A 285 -9.08 12.98 -7.10
N LEU A 286 -8.23 13.33 -6.12
CA LEU A 286 -7.39 14.56 -6.20
C LEU A 286 -6.30 14.43 -7.26
N VAL A 287 -5.87 13.23 -7.50
CA VAL A 287 -4.88 12.88 -8.50
C VAL A 287 -5.56 12.51 -9.81
N ASP A 288 -6.80 12.05 -9.80
CA ASP A 288 -7.60 11.88 -11.03
C ASP A 288 -7.68 13.19 -11.80
N LEU A 289 -7.71 14.35 -11.14
CA LEU A 289 -7.60 15.64 -11.82
C LEU A 289 -6.20 15.89 -12.41
N ILE A 290 -5.12 15.38 -11.79
CA ILE A 290 -3.74 15.52 -12.25
C ILE A 290 -3.33 14.33 -13.13
N VAL A 291 -3.80 13.11 -12.84
CA VAL A 291 -3.43 11.84 -13.48
C VAL A 291 -4.33 11.47 -14.65
N TYR A 292 -5.56 11.92 -14.67
CA TYR A 292 -6.42 11.80 -15.87
C TYR A 292 -5.74 12.40 -17.12
N CYS A 293 -4.83 13.35 -16.90
CA CYS A 293 -3.98 13.91 -17.95
C CYS A 293 -2.72 13.07 -18.27
N TYR A 294 -2.29 12.12 -17.40
CA TYR A 294 -0.96 11.49 -17.51
C TYR A 294 -0.93 9.96 -17.47
N TYR A 295 -2.04 9.27 -17.08
CA TYR A 295 -2.06 7.82 -17.02
C TYR A 295 -3.11 7.21 -17.94
N PRO A 296 -2.74 6.22 -18.76
CA PRO A 296 -3.73 5.39 -19.44
C PRO A 296 -4.48 4.59 -18.39
N GLN A 297 -5.81 4.73 -18.37
CA GLN A 297 -6.70 3.89 -17.59
C GLN A 297 -6.43 2.42 -17.92
N PRO A 298 -6.40 1.49 -16.94
CA PRO A 298 -6.37 0.08 -17.26
C PRO A 298 -7.56 -0.24 -18.17
N ALA A 299 -7.34 -1.09 -19.18
CA ALA A 299 -8.28 -1.37 -20.26
C ALA A 299 -9.65 -1.95 -19.83
N LYS A 300 -9.94 -2.03 -18.52
CA LYS A 300 -11.23 -2.40 -17.92
C LYS A 300 -11.98 -1.22 -17.28
N ALA A 301 -11.54 0.02 -17.50
CA ALA A 301 -12.21 1.21 -17.00
C ALA A 301 -13.03 1.93 -18.09
N LEU A 302 -13.33 1.24 -19.18
CA LEU A 302 -14.32 1.62 -20.20
C LEU A 302 -15.35 0.52 -20.33
#